data_01460337a952c2591258a576860eec85
#
_entry.id   01460337a952c2591258a576860eec85
#
_cell.length_a   1.000
_cell.length_b   1.000
_cell.length_c   1.000
_cell.angle_alpha   90.00
_cell.angle_beta   90.00
_cell.angle_gamma   90.00
#
_symmetry.space_group_name_H-M   'P 1'
#
loop_
_entity.id
_entity.type
_entity.pdbx_description
1 polymer ?
#
loop_
_entity_poly.entity_id
_entity_poly.type
_entity_poly.pdbx_seq_one_letter_code
_entity_poly.pdbx_strand_id
1 'polypeptide(L)'
;MNSYLLHADADSFFASVALRDRPELAAKPVAAVAHLFIASANYPAREFGIHAGMLVTEARELCPRILLVEAYRQEIEAVGDALYALFDSVARGIEPGSIEEAFLDVGARSIEEAQSVAHELRRRAATELRIPVSVGIGRTKLMAKLASRAAKPDGVHVIDQARELELRTELPIGEVWGIGARTEARLIKLGVARIGDVDVIPRDELLRVCGTGMARRLWRIRAGTDDAMISPIRHRTSLTSESSTSGYARADRTPEEVVEGCVERVCHRATRAGLSATGIKLELRPVGLGPVREKYQGIDSSASFDVWMPVAKKLLVDSSTSELESASVTLTGLVPVEMVQPTLF
;
A
#
# COMPACT_ATOMS: atom_id res chain seq x y z
N MET A 1 -10.70 -27.34 8.85
CA MET A 1 -9.58 -27.16 9.79
C MET A 1 -9.43 -25.66 10.03
N ASN A 2 -9.49 -25.22 11.28
CA ASN A 2 -9.28 -23.80 11.59
C ASN A 2 -7.79 -23.48 11.42
N SER A 3 -7.42 -22.73 10.40
CA SER A 3 -6.09 -22.16 10.27
C SER A 3 -6.15 -20.67 10.64
N TYR A 4 -5.09 -20.17 11.25
CA TYR A 4 -4.94 -18.75 11.57
C TYR A 4 -4.01 -18.10 10.55
N LEU A 5 -4.41 -16.93 10.09
CA LEU A 5 -3.59 -16.05 9.25
C LEU A 5 -2.94 -14.99 10.14
N LEU A 6 -1.73 -14.60 9.79
CA LEU A 6 -1.09 -13.43 10.34
C LEU A 6 -1.20 -12.27 9.32
N HIS A 7 -1.37 -11.06 9.81
CA HIS A 7 -1.12 -9.83 9.07
C HIS A 7 0.03 -9.11 9.76
N ALA A 8 1.19 -9.06 9.11
CA ALA A 8 2.36 -8.36 9.60
C ALA A 8 2.44 -6.99 8.91
N ASP A 9 2.72 -5.93 9.68
CA ASP A 9 2.72 -4.56 9.22
C ASP A 9 3.77 -3.75 9.99
N ALA A 10 4.79 -3.25 9.29
CA ALA A 10 5.84 -2.47 9.91
C ALA A 10 5.32 -1.10 10.37
N ASP A 11 5.63 -0.74 11.60
CA ASP A 11 5.11 0.46 12.25
C ASP A 11 5.78 1.71 11.71
N SER A 12 4.96 2.67 11.24
CA SER A 12 5.45 3.96 10.72
C SER A 12 6.61 3.79 9.75
N PHE A 13 6.52 2.85 8.82
CA PHE A 13 7.63 2.25 8.07
C PHE A 13 8.67 3.26 7.58
N PHE A 14 8.28 4.28 6.80
CA PHE A 14 9.25 5.25 6.26
C PHE A 14 9.94 6.06 7.37
N ALA A 15 9.22 6.43 8.42
CA ALA A 15 9.83 7.09 9.57
C ALA A 15 10.76 6.12 10.32
N SER A 16 10.38 4.86 10.48
CA SER A 16 11.20 3.84 11.14
C SER A 16 12.46 3.52 10.36
N VAL A 17 12.41 3.46 9.02
CA VAL A 17 13.59 3.30 8.17
C VAL A 17 14.55 4.48 8.35
N ALA A 18 14.05 5.72 8.30
CA ALA A 18 14.87 6.91 8.45
C ALA A 18 15.45 7.09 9.88
N LEU A 19 14.80 6.48 10.88
CA LEU A 19 15.23 6.53 12.29
C LEU A 19 16.07 5.32 12.71
N ARG A 20 16.21 4.31 11.88
CA ARG A 20 16.84 3.03 12.19
C ARG A 20 18.24 3.16 12.82
N ASP A 21 19.01 4.14 12.35
CA ASP A 21 20.36 4.43 12.82
C ASP A 21 20.42 5.66 13.75
N ARG A 22 19.26 6.16 14.21
CA ARG A 22 19.10 7.35 15.06
C ARG A 22 18.13 7.10 16.23
N PRO A 23 18.40 6.10 17.08
CA PRO A 23 17.48 5.71 18.16
C PRO A 23 17.18 6.85 19.14
N GLU A 24 18.07 7.83 19.30
CA GLU A 24 17.88 9.02 20.13
C GLU A 24 16.75 9.94 19.65
N LEU A 25 16.29 9.76 18.41
CA LEU A 25 15.17 10.53 17.85
C LEU A 25 13.83 9.80 18.00
N ALA A 26 13.81 8.53 18.38
CA ALA A 26 12.59 7.72 18.42
C ALA A 26 11.52 8.29 19.36
N ALA A 27 11.93 8.94 20.46
CA ALA A 27 11.02 9.58 21.43
C ALA A 27 10.61 11.02 21.06
N LYS A 28 11.15 11.58 19.97
CA LYS A 28 10.79 12.91 19.47
C LYS A 28 9.73 12.83 18.39
N PRO A 29 8.90 13.88 18.16
CA PRO A 29 8.01 13.91 17.02
C PRO A 29 8.81 14.01 15.72
N VAL A 30 8.77 12.95 14.91
CA VAL A 30 9.49 12.84 13.63
C VAL A 30 8.51 12.42 12.54
N ALA A 31 8.64 13.03 11.36
CA ALA A 31 7.91 12.63 10.18
C ALA A 31 8.85 12.48 8.98
N ALA A 32 8.71 11.37 8.27
CA ALA A 32 9.33 11.18 6.97
C ALA A 32 8.53 11.93 5.91
N VAL A 33 9.23 12.69 5.06
CA VAL A 33 8.62 13.51 4.02
C VAL A 33 8.84 12.92 2.63
N ALA A 34 7.80 13.04 1.81
CA ALA A 34 7.84 12.79 0.39
C ALA A 34 7.26 14.00 -0.33
N HIS A 35 8.10 14.73 -1.03
CA HIS A 35 7.72 16.00 -1.66
C HIS A 35 7.18 17.04 -0.64
N LEU A 36 5.92 17.45 -0.81
CA LEU A 36 5.25 18.43 0.06
C LEU A 36 4.42 17.77 1.17
N PHE A 37 4.36 16.43 1.20
CA PHE A 37 3.49 15.69 2.09
C PHE A 37 4.27 14.85 3.09
N ILE A 38 3.65 14.60 4.23
CA ILE A 38 4.10 13.61 5.19
C ILE A 38 3.87 12.21 4.58
N ALA A 39 4.93 11.46 4.39
CA ALA A 39 4.84 10.06 3.93
C ALA A 39 4.53 9.12 5.10
N SER A 40 5.12 9.38 6.26
CA SER A 40 4.91 8.60 7.49
C SER A 40 5.26 9.45 8.71
N ALA A 41 4.51 9.30 9.79
CA ALA A 41 4.78 9.96 11.06
C ALA A 41 4.98 8.90 12.15
N ASN A 42 5.98 9.06 13.02
CA ASN A 42 6.17 8.20 14.18
C ASN A 42 5.08 8.46 15.23
N TYR A 43 4.96 7.60 16.24
CA TYR A 43 3.89 7.71 17.24
C TYR A 43 3.93 9.02 18.04
N PRO A 44 5.09 9.54 18.50
CA PRO A 44 5.14 10.86 19.13
C PRO A 44 4.64 12.01 18.23
N ALA A 45 4.81 11.91 16.91
CA ALA A 45 4.25 12.91 15.99
C ALA A 45 2.73 12.74 15.80
N ARG A 46 2.23 11.51 15.81
CA ARG A 46 0.79 11.21 15.70
C ARG A 46 -0.01 11.73 16.90
N GLU A 47 0.59 11.86 18.08
CA GLU A 47 -0.04 12.49 19.26
C GLU A 47 -0.42 13.96 19.02
N PHE A 48 0.26 14.64 18.09
CA PHE A 48 -0.09 15.99 17.62
C PHE A 48 -1.11 16.00 16.47
N GLY A 49 -1.68 14.84 16.08
CA GLY A 49 -2.59 14.71 14.95
C GLY A 49 -1.89 14.62 13.60
N ILE A 50 -0.57 14.48 13.54
CA ILE A 50 0.19 14.40 12.28
C ILE A 50 0.06 12.99 11.71
N HIS A 51 -0.29 12.91 10.41
CA HIS A 51 -0.53 11.65 9.71
C HIS A 51 -0.01 11.70 8.26
N ALA A 52 0.11 10.53 7.66
CA ALA A 52 0.47 10.40 6.24
C ALA A 52 -0.56 11.11 5.34
N GLY A 53 -0.07 11.76 4.29
CA GLY A 53 -0.88 12.55 3.37
C GLY A 53 -1.14 14.01 3.78
N MET A 54 -0.78 14.40 5.01
CA MET A 54 -0.85 15.79 5.48
C MET A 54 0.23 16.64 4.81
N LEU A 55 -0.05 17.92 4.55
CA LEU A 55 0.97 18.86 4.08
C LEU A 55 2.04 19.11 5.16
N VAL A 56 3.28 19.29 4.74
CA VAL A 56 4.38 19.62 5.67
C VAL A 56 4.12 20.94 6.41
N THR A 57 3.48 21.92 5.76
CA THR A 57 3.09 23.19 6.38
C THR A 57 2.10 22.97 7.52
N GLU A 58 1.05 22.21 7.30
CA GLU A 58 0.06 21.84 8.32
C GLU A 58 0.71 21.08 9.50
N ALA A 59 1.60 20.13 9.20
CA ALA A 59 2.31 19.38 10.23
C ALA A 59 3.17 20.28 11.12
N ARG A 60 3.79 21.34 10.54
CA ARG A 60 4.57 22.33 11.30
C ARG A 60 3.69 23.26 12.13
N GLU A 61 2.49 23.59 11.67
CA GLU A 61 1.51 24.35 12.46
C GLU A 61 1.06 23.57 13.70
N LEU A 62 0.78 22.24 13.53
CA LEU A 62 0.40 21.37 14.63
C LEU A 62 1.54 21.10 15.62
N CYS A 63 2.77 20.95 15.13
CA CYS A 63 3.95 20.68 15.93
C CYS A 63 5.16 21.47 15.39
N PRO A 64 5.40 22.73 15.85
CA PRO A 64 6.53 23.54 15.39
C PRO A 64 7.90 22.90 15.62
N ARG A 65 8.01 21.99 16.58
CA ARG A 65 9.25 21.24 16.90
C ARG A 65 9.39 19.92 16.15
N ILE A 66 8.52 19.63 15.19
CA ILE A 66 8.59 18.40 14.42
C ILE A 66 9.92 18.30 13.67
N LEU A 67 10.55 17.15 13.75
CA LEU A 67 11.72 16.82 12.96
C LEU A 67 11.28 16.18 11.65
N LEU A 68 11.64 16.82 10.55
CA LEU A 68 11.36 16.30 9.22
C LEU A 68 12.60 15.59 8.69
N VAL A 69 12.45 14.34 8.30
CA VAL A 69 13.52 13.51 7.76
C VAL A 69 13.18 13.11 6.33
N GLU A 70 14.17 13.07 5.46
CA GLU A 70 13.99 12.53 4.13
C GLU A 70 14.02 11.00 4.18
N ALA A 71 13.06 10.37 3.53
CA ALA A 71 13.03 8.93 3.38
C ALA A 71 13.61 8.56 2.01
N TYR A 72 14.87 8.11 2.00
CA TYR A 72 15.56 7.74 0.77
C TYR A 72 14.95 6.46 0.19
N ARG A 73 14.51 6.56 -1.06
CA ARG A 73 13.80 5.48 -1.73
C ARG A 73 14.58 4.17 -1.76
N GLN A 74 15.89 4.22 -2.03
CA GLN A 74 16.74 3.04 -2.07
C GLN A 74 16.80 2.31 -0.73
N GLU A 75 16.88 3.06 0.37
CA GLU A 75 16.85 2.49 1.72
C GLU A 75 15.49 1.85 2.04
N ILE A 76 14.40 2.54 1.69
CA ILE A 76 13.03 2.03 1.88
C ILE A 76 12.83 0.73 1.10
N GLU A 77 13.25 0.67 -0.16
CA GLU A 77 13.13 -0.53 -0.99
C GLU A 77 14.01 -1.67 -0.44
N ALA A 78 15.26 -1.38 -0.04
CA ALA A 78 16.16 -2.39 0.52
C ALA A 78 15.63 -2.98 1.84
N VAL A 79 15.10 -2.14 2.73
CA VAL A 79 14.49 -2.60 3.98
C VAL A 79 13.19 -3.35 3.73
N GLY A 80 12.37 -2.88 2.78
CA GLY A 80 11.15 -3.60 2.36
C GLY A 80 11.45 -4.99 1.81
N ASP A 81 12.49 -5.13 0.99
CA ASP A 81 12.92 -6.43 0.47
C ASP A 81 13.42 -7.36 1.58
N ALA A 82 14.22 -6.83 2.51
CA ALA A 82 14.69 -7.59 3.67
C ALA A 82 13.53 -8.01 4.59
N LEU A 83 12.52 -7.14 4.76
CA LEU A 83 11.30 -7.45 5.50
C LEU A 83 10.51 -8.60 4.82
N TYR A 84 10.37 -8.56 3.50
CA TYR A 84 9.72 -9.63 2.75
C TYR A 84 10.50 -10.95 2.79
N ALA A 85 11.83 -10.92 2.75
CA ALA A 85 12.67 -12.10 2.95
C ALA A 85 12.47 -12.70 4.36
N LEU A 86 12.30 -11.84 5.37
CA LEU A 86 11.96 -12.26 6.72
C LEU A 86 10.57 -12.93 6.78
N PHE A 87 9.56 -12.36 6.14
CA PHE A 87 8.23 -12.95 6.04
C PHE A 87 8.26 -14.33 5.38
N ASP A 88 9.01 -14.46 4.28
CA ASP A 88 9.15 -15.70 3.52
C ASP A 88 9.80 -16.81 4.36
N SER A 89 10.72 -16.43 5.24
CA SER A 89 11.42 -17.39 6.10
C SER A 89 10.53 -18.06 7.16
N VAL A 90 9.36 -17.51 7.46
CA VAL A 90 8.43 -18.01 8.49
C VAL A 90 7.09 -18.45 7.93
N ALA A 91 6.76 -18.09 6.70
CA ALA A 91 5.46 -18.36 6.07
C ALA A 91 5.55 -19.47 5.03
N ARG A 92 4.47 -20.26 4.91
CA ARG A 92 4.26 -21.22 3.80
C ARG A 92 3.79 -20.50 2.53
N GLY A 93 3.24 -19.32 2.69
CA GLY A 93 2.78 -18.47 1.60
C GLY A 93 2.54 -17.05 2.07
N ILE A 94 2.72 -16.09 1.16
CA ILE A 94 2.61 -14.66 1.40
C ILE A 94 1.65 -14.04 0.38
N GLU A 95 0.72 -13.20 0.85
CA GLU A 95 -0.01 -12.27 0.00
C GLU A 95 0.45 -10.85 0.31
N PRO A 96 1.19 -10.19 -0.61
CA PRO A 96 1.64 -8.83 -0.42
C PRO A 96 0.48 -7.83 -0.31
N GLY A 97 0.53 -6.95 0.70
CA GLY A 97 -0.37 -5.80 0.84
C GLY A 97 0.25 -4.52 0.32
N SER A 98 1.43 -4.14 0.83
CA SER A 98 2.22 -2.98 0.42
C SER A 98 3.72 -3.32 0.51
N ILE A 99 4.60 -2.32 0.52
CA ILE A 99 6.04 -2.52 0.73
C ILE A 99 6.38 -2.94 2.17
N GLU A 100 5.48 -2.66 3.10
CA GLU A 100 5.68 -2.87 4.55
C GLU A 100 4.68 -3.84 5.18
N GLU A 101 3.68 -4.34 4.43
CA GLU A 101 2.66 -5.22 5.01
C GLU A 101 2.37 -6.44 4.13
N ALA A 102 2.06 -7.56 4.77
CA ALA A 102 1.65 -8.78 4.08
C ALA A 102 0.73 -9.64 4.96
N PHE A 103 -0.11 -10.44 4.29
CA PHE A 103 -0.79 -11.57 4.91
C PHE A 103 0.09 -12.81 4.78
N LEU A 104 0.21 -13.59 5.88
CA LEU A 104 1.08 -14.75 5.98
C LEU A 104 0.26 -15.98 6.36
N ASP A 105 0.36 -17.04 5.58
CA ASP A 105 -0.03 -18.37 6.00
C ASP A 105 1.19 -19.07 6.62
N VAL A 106 1.19 -19.17 7.92
CA VAL A 106 2.28 -19.85 8.68
C VAL A 106 1.93 -21.29 9.03
N GLY A 107 0.77 -21.77 8.58
CA GLY A 107 0.27 -23.11 8.84
C GLY A 107 -0.14 -23.37 10.30
N ALA A 108 -0.33 -22.32 11.10
CA ALA A 108 -0.74 -22.41 12.49
C ALA A 108 -2.17 -22.95 12.61
N ARG A 109 -2.36 -23.92 13.50
CA ARG A 109 -3.66 -24.56 13.78
C ARG A 109 -4.24 -24.12 15.11
N SER A 110 -3.45 -23.47 15.94
CA SER A 110 -3.89 -22.89 17.23
C SER A 110 -3.44 -21.42 17.34
N ILE A 111 -4.03 -20.70 18.29
CA ILE A 111 -3.65 -19.32 18.60
C ILE A 111 -2.22 -19.28 19.15
N GLU A 112 -1.84 -20.24 19.98
CA GLU A 112 -0.53 -20.33 20.60
C GLU A 112 0.58 -20.53 19.56
N GLU A 113 0.35 -21.40 18.56
CA GLU A 113 1.27 -21.57 17.43
C GLU A 113 1.40 -20.27 16.63
N ALA A 114 0.29 -19.58 16.32
CA ALA A 114 0.29 -18.33 15.60
C ALA A 114 1.01 -17.22 16.38
N GLN A 115 0.77 -17.11 17.68
CA GLN A 115 1.45 -16.15 18.57
C GLN A 115 2.96 -16.42 18.65
N SER A 116 3.38 -17.68 18.73
CA SER A 116 4.81 -18.03 18.76
C SER A 116 5.52 -17.53 17.51
N VAL A 117 4.94 -17.76 16.32
CA VAL A 117 5.51 -17.26 15.06
C VAL A 117 5.48 -15.73 15.01
N ALA A 118 4.39 -15.08 15.46
CA ALA A 118 4.27 -13.63 15.49
C ALA A 118 5.33 -12.98 16.39
N HIS A 119 5.58 -13.52 17.56
CA HIS A 119 6.63 -13.03 18.48
C HIS A 119 8.03 -13.22 17.90
N GLU A 120 8.30 -14.37 17.29
CA GLU A 120 9.60 -14.63 16.66
C GLU A 120 9.84 -13.69 15.47
N LEU A 121 8.84 -13.48 14.62
CA LEU A 121 8.92 -12.55 13.50
C LEU A 121 9.23 -11.12 13.97
N ARG A 122 8.52 -10.62 14.98
CA ARG A 122 8.77 -9.30 15.57
C ARG A 122 10.17 -9.18 16.17
N ARG A 123 10.58 -10.17 16.95
CA ARG A 123 11.91 -10.22 17.53
C ARG A 123 12.99 -10.13 16.44
N ARG A 124 12.86 -10.90 15.37
CA ARG A 124 13.79 -10.90 14.23
C ARG A 124 13.76 -9.56 13.48
N ALA A 125 12.59 -8.99 13.21
CA ALA A 125 12.48 -7.68 12.59
C ALA A 125 13.19 -6.60 13.41
N ALA A 126 13.03 -6.60 14.73
CA ALA A 126 13.70 -5.68 15.63
C ALA A 126 15.22 -5.89 15.68
N THR A 127 15.71 -7.14 15.70
CA THR A 127 17.15 -7.42 15.83
C THR A 127 17.90 -7.36 14.51
N GLU A 128 17.33 -7.88 13.43
CA GLU A 128 17.98 -7.98 12.13
C GLU A 128 17.81 -6.71 11.28
N LEU A 129 16.60 -6.10 11.34
CA LEU A 129 16.26 -4.94 10.51
C LEU A 129 16.16 -3.63 11.28
N ARG A 130 16.09 -3.68 12.61
CA ARG A 130 15.85 -2.53 13.51
C ARG A 130 14.56 -1.78 13.14
N ILE A 131 13.52 -2.54 12.76
CA ILE A 131 12.20 -2.04 12.39
C ILE A 131 11.16 -2.69 13.31
N PRO A 132 10.29 -1.90 13.99
CA PRO A 132 9.16 -2.43 14.74
C PRO A 132 8.09 -2.96 13.78
N VAL A 133 7.55 -4.13 14.10
CA VAL A 133 6.49 -4.77 13.31
C VAL A 133 5.35 -5.16 14.23
N SER A 134 4.14 -4.74 13.91
CA SER A 134 2.92 -5.18 14.58
C SER A 134 2.28 -6.35 13.83
N VAL A 135 1.85 -7.36 14.58
CA VAL A 135 1.27 -8.58 13.99
C VAL A 135 -0.12 -8.82 14.53
N GLY A 136 -1.07 -8.93 13.63
CA GLY A 136 -2.44 -9.35 13.94
C GLY A 136 -2.68 -10.80 13.55
N ILE A 137 -3.44 -11.50 14.37
CA ILE A 137 -3.81 -12.90 14.20
C ILE A 137 -5.33 -13.01 14.09
N GLY A 138 -5.81 -13.70 13.06
CA GLY A 138 -7.23 -13.92 12.84
C GLY A 138 -7.48 -15.07 11.86
N ARG A 139 -8.74 -15.56 11.81
CA ARG A 139 -9.11 -16.65 10.91
C ARG A 139 -9.36 -16.22 9.46
N THR A 140 -9.54 -14.93 9.23
CA THR A 140 -9.71 -14.35 7.90
C THR A 140 -8.75 -13.17 7.71
N LYS A 141 -8.52 -12.78 6.47
CA LYS A 141 -7.67 -11.61 6.16
C LYS A 141 -8.19 -10.32 6.82
N LEU A 142 -9.51 -10.13 6.86
CA LEU A 142 -10.08 -8.96 7.52
C LEU A 142 -9.76 -8.96 9.01
N MET A 143 -9.98 -10.09 9.69
CA MET A 143 -9.73 -10.18 11.14
C MET A 143 -8.24 -10.05 11.46
N ALA A 144 -7.36 -10.68 10.70
CA ALA A 144 -5.91 -10.53 10.87
C ALA A 144 -5.46 -9.06 10.68
N LYS A 145 -6.02 -8.34 9.68
CA LYS A 145 -5.69 -6.93 9.45
C LYS A 145 -6.25 -6.01 10.55
N LEU A 146 -7.47 -6.25 11.02
CA LEU A 146 -8.01 -5.50 12.18
C LEU A 146 -7.19 -5.74 13.45
N ALA A 147 -6.78 -6.99 13.66
CA ALA A 147 -5.91 -7.36 14.78
C ALA A 147 -4.56 -6.64 14.71
N SER A 148 -3.90 -6.57 13.53
CA SER A 148 -2.62 -5.87 13.41
C SER A 148 -2.74 -4.37 13.68
N ARG A 149 -3.87 -3.74 13.30
CA ARG A 149 -4.15 -2.33 13.65
C ARG A 149 -4.28 -2.14 15.15
N ALA A 150 -4.97 -3.06 15.84
CA ALA A 150 -5.11 -3.04 17.29
C ALA A 150 -3.80 -3.37 18.02
N ALA A 151 -2.88 -4.11 17.35
CA ALA A 151 -1.56 -4.43 17.89
C ALA A 151 -0.58 -3.25 17.87
N LYS A 152 -0.82 -2.19 17.07
CA LYS A 152 0.11 -1.06 16.93
C LYS A 152 0.13 -0.17 18.16
N PRO A 153 1.31 0.32 18.60
CA PRO A 153 2.64 0.03 18.06
C PRO A 153 3.28 -1.24 18.64
N ASP A 154 4.14 -1.85 17.83
CA ASP A 154 5.07 -2.93 18.20
C ASP A 154 4.43 -4.02 19.07
N GLY A 155 3.27 -4.54 18.64
CA GLY A 155 2.47 -5.49 19.42
C GLY A 155 2.08 -6.73 18.64
N VAL A 156 1.45 -7.66 19.37
CA VAL A 156 0.71 -8.80 18.81
C VAL A 156 -0.71 -8.74 19.37
N HIS A 157 -1.69 -8.86 18.49
CA HIS A 157 -3.08 -8.94 18.90
C HIS A 157 -3.80 -10.09 18.18
N VAL A 158 -4.73 -10.73 18.90
CA VAL A 158 -5.52 -11.85 18.39
C VAL A 158 -6.99 -11.45 18.38
N ILE A 159 -7.62 -11.65 17.23
CA ILE A 159 -9.08 -11.71 17.15
C ILE A 159 -9.47 -13.17 17.13
N ASP A 160 -9.92 -13.65 18.27
CA ASP A 160 -10.41 -15.02 18.45
C ASP A 160 -11.81 -15.20 17.85
N GLN A 161 -12.34 -16.42 17.92
CA GLN A 161 -13.64 -16.74 17.32
C GLN A 161 -14.80 -15.98 17.98
N ALA A 162 -14.75 -15.74 19.29
CA ALA A 162 -15.81 -15.02 19.99
C ALA A 162 -15.83 -13.56 19.55
N ARG A 163 -14.67 -12.90 19.55
CA ARG A 163 -14.55 -11.52 19.10
C ARG A 163 -14.87 -11.36 17.59
N GLU A 164 -14.49 -12.34 16.79
CA GLU A 164 -14.85 -12.36 15.36
C GLU A 164 -16.38 -12.36 15.15
N LEU A 165 -17.13 -13.16 15.90
CA LEU A 165 -18.59 -13.22 15.81
C LEU A 165 -19.25 -11.87 16.17
N GLU A 166 -18.75 -11.20 17.18
CA GLU A 166 -19.20 -9.84 17.55
C GLU A 166 -18.91 -8.85 16.40
N LEU A 167 -17.69 -8.84 15.90
CA LEU A 167 -17.26 -7.93 14.83
C LEU A 167 -18.06 -8.12 13.53
N ARG A 168 -18.52 -9.34 13.24
CA ARG A 168 -19.38 -9.60 12.06
C ARG A 168 -20.73 -8.89 12.12
N THR A 169 -21.09 -8.31 13.25
CA THR A 169 -22.30 -7.48 13.43
C THR A 169 -21.93 -6.04 13.76
N GLU A 170 -21.03 -5.83 14.69
CA GLU A 170 -20.78 -4.53 15.29
C GLU A 170 -19.70 -3.69 14.59
N LEU A 171 -18.87 -4.30 13.74
CA LEU A 171 -17.78 -3.60 13.07
C LEU A 171 -18.31 -2.40 12.29
N PRO A 172 -17.83 -1.17 12.57
CA PRO A 172 -18.17 0.01 11.76
C PRO A 172 -17.81 -0.21 10.29
N ILE A 173 -18.67 0.25 9.40
CA ILE A 173 -18.54 -0.02 7.97
C ILE A 173 -17.28 0.58 7.38
N GLY A 174 -16.80 1.72 7.90
CA GLY A 174 -15.58 2.39 7.49
C GLY A 174 -14.30 1.62 7.87
N GLU A 175 -14.38 0.69 8.83
CA GLU A 175 -13.25 -0.16 9.23
C GLU A 175 -13.01 -1.33 8.26
N VAL A 176 -13.95 -1.57 7.35
CA VAL A 176 -13.80 -2.62 6.32
C VAL A 176 -12.78 -2.16 5.28
N TRP A 177 -11.66 -2.82 5.22
CA TRP A 177 -10.61 -2.52 4.24
C TRP A 177 -11.17 -2.45 2.81
N GLY A 178 -10.89 -1.35 2.12
CA GLY A 178 -11.39 -1.03 0.78
C GLY A 178 -12.65 -0.16 0.75
N ILE A 179 -13.21 0.19 1.91
CA ILE A 179 -14.23 1.23 2.03
C ILE A 179 -13.53 2.54 2.39
N GLY A 180 -13.48 3.46 1.44
CA GLY A 180 -12.97 4.82 1.68
C GLY A 180 -14.09 5.78 2.11
N ALA A 181 -13.72 6.95 2.62
CA ALA A 181 -14.63 7.96 3.21
C ALA A 181 -15.86 8.28 2.35
N ARG A 182 -15.72 8.36 1.01
CA ARG A 182 -16.86 8.60 0.11
C ARG A 182 -17.86 7.45 0.09
N THR A 183 -17.38 6.21 0.07
CA THR A 183 -18.24 5.01 0.07
C THR A 183 -18.88 4.83 1.43
N GLU A 184 -18.12 5.03 2.51
CA GLU A 184 -18.63 5.04 3.88
C GLU A 184 -19.76 6.04 4.06
N ALA A 185 -19.57 7.30 3.68
CA ALA A 185 -20.60 8.33 3.78
C ALA A 185 -21.89 7.98 3.00
N ARG A 186 -21.75 7.30 1.84
CA ARG A 186 -22.91 6.83 1.06
C ARG A 186 -23.62 5.66 1.72
N LEU A 187 -22.88 4.72 2.31
CA LEU A 187 -23.41 3.59 3.06
C LEU A 187 -24.13 4.06 4.33
N ILE A 188 -23.56 4.99 5.08
CA ILE A 188 -24.20 5.59 6.27
C ILE A 188 -25.51 6.29 5.89
N LYS A 189 -25.54 7.04 4.78
CA LYS A 189 -26.79 7.66 4.28
C LYS A 189 -27.86 6.64 3.89
N LEU A 190 -27.45 5.43 3.49
CA LEU A 190 -28.36 4.31 3.20
C LEU A 190 -28.83 3.60 4.47
N GLY A 191 -28.30 3.94 5.65
CA GLY A 191 -28.59 3.27 6.92
C GLY A 191 -27.62 2.16 7.29
N VAL A 192 -26.50 2.00 6.55
CA VAL A 192 -25.47 0.99 6.81
C VAL A 192 -24.29 1.65 7.53
N ALA A 193 -24.34 1.68 8.85
CA ALA A 193 -23.25 2.18 9.70
C ALA A 193 -22.33 1.05 10.19
N ARG A 194 -22.84 -0.17 10.29
CA ARG A 194 -22.12 -1.37 10.76
C ARG A 194 -22.36 -2.54 9.80
N ILE A 195 -21.53 -3.58 9.92
CA ILE A 195 -21.66 -4.80 9.10
C ILE A 195 -23.05 -5.45 9.27
N GLY A 196 -23.59 -5.47 10.49
CA GLY A 196 -24.92 -6.03 10.75
C GLY A 196 -26.06 -5.38 9.97
N ASP A 197 -25.92 -4.10 9.64
CA ASP A 197 -26.96 -3.34 8.94
C ASP A 197 -27.18 -3.82 7.49
N VAL A 198 -26.23 -4.56 6.91
CA VAL A 198 -26.38 -5.09 5.53
C VAL A 198 -27.50 -6.11 5.39
N ASP A 199 -27.96 -6.71 6.50
CA ASP A 199 -29.03 -7.71 6.50
C ASP A 199 -30.41 -7.10 6.22
N VAL A 200 -30.61 -5.81 6.54
CA VAL A 200 -31.91 -5.13 6.45
C VAL A 200 -32.03 -4.24 5.21
N ILE A 201 -30.96 -4.03 4.47
CA ILE A 201 -30.95 -3.20 3.26
C ILE A 201 -31.26 -4.04 2.02
N PRO A 202 -32.12 -3.57 1.10
CA PRO A 202 -32.37 -4.22 -0.18
C PRO A 202 -31.08 -4.44 -0.96
N ARG A 203 -30.90 -5.65 -1.53
CA ARG A 203 -29.66 -6.05 -2.20
C ARG A 203 -29.27 -5.14 -3.36
N ASP A 204 -30.23 -4.72 -4.15
CA ASP A 204 -30.04 -3.82 -5.29
C ASP A 204 -29.58 -2.42 -4.86
N GLU A 205 -30.05 -1.92 -3.72
CA GLU A 205 -29.57 -0.65 -3.18
C GLU A 205 -28.12 -0.73 -2.71
N LEU A 206 -27.75 -1.81 -2.01
CA LEU A 206 -26.36 -2.01 -1.60
C LEU A 206 -25.42 -2.13 -2.81
N LEU A 207 -25.83 -2.90 -3.85
CA LEU A 207 -25.10 -3.02 -5.12
C LEU A 207 -24.91 -1.67 -5.81
N ARG A 208 -25.94 -0.83 -5.84
CA ARG A 208 -25.90 0.51 -6.45
C ARG A 208 -24.95 1.45 -5.71
N VAL A 209 -24.89 1.37 -4.38
CA VAL A 209 -24.10 2.28 -3.54
C VAL A 209 -22.61 1.92 -3.54
N CYS A 210 -22.26 0.65 -3.38
CA CYS A 210 -20.83 0.25 -3.24
C CYS A 210 -20.30 -0.66 -4.36
N GLY A 211 -21.13 -0.98 -5.35
CA GLY A 211 -20.77 -1.84 -6.48
C GLY A 211 -20.78 -3.33 -6.12
N THR A 212 -20.82 -4.18 -7.14
CA THR A 212 -20.99 -5.64 -7.01
C THR A 212 -19.90 -6.30 -6.17
N GLY A 213 -18.64 -5.90 -6.37
CA GLY A 213 -17.50 -6.51 -5.66
C GLY A 213 -17.58 -6.25 -4.15
N MET A 214 -17.80 -4.99 -3.74
CA MET A 214 -17.86 -4.62 -2.33
C MET A 214 -19.12 -5.17 -1.67
N ALA A 215 -20.29 -5.09 -2.33
CA ALA A 215 -21.52 -5.64 -1.78
C ALA A 215 -21.41 -7.15 -1.49
N ARG A 216 -20.89 -7.93 -2.45
CA ARG A 216 -20.61 -9.37 -2.24
C ARG A 216 -19.65 -9.62 -1.08
N ARG A 217 -18.63 -8.79 -0.97
CA ARG A 217 -17.65 -8.91 0.13
C ARG A 217 -18.31 -8.63 1.48
N LEU A 218 -19.17 -7.60 1.60
CA LEU A 218 -19.87 -7.28 2.83
C LEU A 218 -20.78 -8.44 3.27
N TRP A 219 -21.56 -9.04 2.36
CA TRP A 219 -22.37 -10.22 2.66
C TRP A 219 -21.53 -11.42 3.11
N ARG A 220 -20.38 -11.65 2.47
CA ARG A 220 -19.46 -12.73 2.88
C ARG A 220 -18.88 -12.48 4.27
N ILE A 221 -18.48 -11.23 4.59
CA ILE A 221 -18.00 -10.86 5.92
C ILE A 221 -19.11 -11.11 6.94
N ARG A 222 -20.31 -10.64 6.67
CA ARG A 222 -21.47 -10.84 7.56
C ARG A 222 -21.79 -12.32 7.80
N ALA A 223 -21.74 -13.12 6.74
CA ALA A 223 -22.00 -14.56 6.78
C ALA A 223 -20.85 -15.41 7.33
N GLY A 224 -19.66 -14.85 7.58
CA GLY A 224 -18.50 -15.60 8.02
C GLY A 224 -17.82 -16.44 6.93
N THR A 225 -18.03 -16.09 5.68
CA THR A 225 -17.47 -16.78 4.50
C THR A 225 -16.50 -15.90 3.70
N ASP A 226 -15.95 -14.87 4.34
CA ASP A 226 -14.92 -13.99 3.76
C ASP A 226 -13.55 -14.69 3.66
N ASP A 227 -12.60 -14.02 3.01
CA ASP A 227 -11.35 -14.64 2.60
C ASP A 227 -10.49 -15.12 3.77
N ALA A 228 -10.44 -16.43 3.94
CA ALA A 228 -9.60 -17.16 4.88
C ALA A 228 -8.35 -17.79 4.21
N MET A 229 -8.14 -17.52 2.91
CA MET A 229 -6.97 -18.01 2.17
C MET A 229 -6.20 -16.85 1.57
N ILE A 230 -4.89 -16.98 1.61
CA ILE A 230 -4.01 -16.03 0.92
C ILE A 230 -3.99 -16.33 -0.59
N SER A 231 -3.74 -15.29 -1.37
CA SER A 231 -3.52 -15.38 -2.80
C SER A 231 -2.09 -14.92 -3.11
N PRO A 232 -1.13 -15.85 -3.26
CA PRO A 232 0.30 -15.54 -3.29
C PRO A 232 0.71 -14.63 -4.46
N ILE A 233 0.00 -14.73 -5.58
CA ILE A 233 0.32 -13.95 -6.78
C ILE A 233 -0.95 -13.30 -7.30
N ARG A 234 -1.07 -11.98 -7.10
CA ARG A 234 -1.98 -11.19 -7.91
C ARG A 234 -1.26 -10.86 -9.21
N HIS A 235 -1.76 -11.36 -10.33
CA HIS A 235 -1.34 -10.85 -11.63
C HIS A 235 -1.62 -9.35 -11.68
N ARG A 236 -0.57 -8.55 -11.60
CA ARG A 236 -0.68 -7.11 -11.75
C ARG A 236 -0.99 -6.81 -13.21
N THR A 237 -2.04 -6.07 -13.46
CA THR A 237 -2.41 -5.65 -14.82
C THR A 237 -1.72 -4.35 -15.22
N SER A 238 -1.16 -3.63 -14.27
CA SER A 238 -0.43 -2.38 -14.49
C SER A 238 0.54 -2.06 -13.34
N LEU A 239 1.57 -1.27 -13.66
CA LEU A 239 2.50 -0.67 -12.71
C LEU A 239 2.53 0.83 -12.93
N THR A 240 2.28 1.62 -11.88
CA THR A 240 2.24 3.08 -11.96
C THR A 240 3.30 3.71 -11.06
N SER A 241 3.92 4.79 -11.55
CA SER A 241 4.75 5.71 -10.78
C SER A 241 4.29 7.13 -11.02
N GLU A 242 4.15 7.91 -9.96
CA GLU A 242 3.80 9.33 -10.01
C GLU A 242 4.89 10.17 -9.35
N SER A 243 5.07 11.39 -9.81
CA SER A 243 5.97 12.38 -9.21
C SER A 243 5.53 13.79 -9.54
N SER A 244 5.85 14.74 -8.64
CA SER A 244 5.59 16.17 -8.84
C SER A 244 6.85 16.90 -9.32
N THR A 245 6.66 18.05 -9.96
CA THR A 245 7.73 18.94 -10.40
C THR A 245 8.41 19.62 -9.22
N SER A 246 7.64 20.07 -8.22
CA SER A 246 8.16 20.66 -6.99
C SER A 246 8.24 19.65 -5.85
N GLY A 247 9.02 19.95 -4.82
CA GLY A 247 9.15 19.07 -3.65
C GLY A 247 9.78 19.78 -2.47
N TYR A 248 9.55 19.23 -1.25
CA TYR A 248 10.18 19.71 -0.04
C TYR A 248 11.71 19.54 -0.12
N ALA A 249 12.46 20.61 0.19
CA ALA A 249 13.93 20.62 0.26
C ALA A 249 14.67 20.15 -1.01
N ARG A 250 14.06 20.17 -2.18
CA ARG A 250 14.71 19.90 -3.47
C ARG A 250 14.41 20.99 -4.48
N ALA A 251 15.29 21.13 -5.49
CA ALA A 251 15.06 21.99 -6.62
C ALA A 251 13.85 21.52 -7.45
N ASP A 252 13.14 22.45 -8.07
CA ASP A 252 12.10 22.15 -9.02
C ASP A 252 12.69 21.40 -10.23
N ARG A 253 11.91 20.47 -10.76
CA ARG A 253 12.28 19.62 -11.90
C ARG A 253 11.46 20.00 -13.12
N THR A 254 12.07 19.85 -14.28
CA THR A 254 11.37 19.97 -15.55
C THR A 254 10.35 18.85 -15.74
N PRO A 255 9.32 19.04 -16.58
CA PRO A 255 8.40 17.96 -16.96
C PRO A 255 9.11 16.69 -17.46
N GLU A 256 10.17 16.86 -18.26
CA GLU A 256 10.96 15.74 -18.78
C GLU A 256 11.64 14.95 -17.67
N GLU A 257 12.31 15.61 -16.71
CA GLU A 257 12.97 14.96 -15.56
C GLU A 257 11.97 14.21 -14.66
N VAL A 258 10.74 14.74 -14.53
CA VAL A 258 9.69 14.06 -13.77
C VAL A 258 9.22 12.80 -14.48
N VAL A 259 8.97 12.88 -15.79
CA VAL A 259 8.55 11.73 -16.61
C VAL A 259 9.67 10.68 -16.65
N GLU A 260 10.92 11.09 -16.89
CA GLU A 260 12.08 10.20 -16.90
C GLU A 260 12.20 9.40 -15.60
N GLY A 261 12.18 10.08 -14.45
CA GLY A 261 12.22 9.40 -13.17
C GLY A 261 11.00 8.50 -12.90
N CYS A 262 9.82 8.79 -13.49
CA CYS A 262 8.68 7.89 -13.42
C CYS A 262 8.86 6.66 -14.28
N VAL A 263 9.40 6.78 -15.50
CA VAL A 263 9.70 5.67 -16.41
C VAL A 263 10.76 4.76 -15.80
N GLU A 264 11.85 5.32 -15.29
CA GLU A 264 12.90 4.56 -14.61
C GLU A 264 12.32 3.67 -13.50
N ARG A 265 11.49 4.26 -12.64
CA ARG A 265 10.89 3.53 -11.51
C ARG A 265 9.92 2.43 -11.94
N VAL A 266 9.08 2.64 -12.96
CA VAL A 266 8.14 1.59 -13.38
C VAL A 266 8.88 0.46 -14.10
N CYS A 267 9.91 0.76 -14.88
CA CYS A 267 10.75 -0.23 -15.55
C CYS A 267 11.53 -1.07 -14.54
N HIS A 268 12.18 -0.43 -13.57
CA HIS A 268 12.85 -1.13 -12.48
C HIS A 268 11.90 -2.07 -11.71
N ARG A 269 10.69 -1.59 -11.38
CA ARG A 269 9.69 -2.41 -10.70
C ARG A 269 9.16 -3.56 -11.56
N ALA A 270 9.03 -3.36 -12.89
CA ALA A 270 8.64 -4.42 -13.81
C ALA A 270 9.72 -5.51 -13.88
N THR A 271 10.98 -5.11 -14.05
CA THR A 271 12.13 -6.02 -14.09
C THR A 271 12.22 -6.85 -12.79
N ARG A 272 12.13 -6.21 -11.63
CA ARG A 272 12.16 -6.91 -10.32
C ARG A 272 11.01 -7.89 -10.14
N ALA A 273 9.85 -7.60 -10.73
CA ALA A 273 8.68 -8.48 -10.67
C ALA A 273 8.67 -9.57 -11.74
N GLY A 274 9.70 -9.68 -12.59
CA GLY A 274 9.73 -10.60 -13.72
C GLY A 274 8.63 -10.33 -14.75
N LEU A 275 8.26 -9.05 -14.93
CA LEU A 275 7.16 -8.64 -15.81
C LEU A 275 7.68 -7.81 -16.99
N SER A 276 7.04 -7.98 -18.15
CA SER A 276 7.18 -7.12 -19.32
C SER A 276 5.85 -6.43 -19.62
N ALA A 277 5.89 -5.25 -20.24
CA ALA A 277 4.72 -4.47 -20.58
C ALA A 277 4.58 -4.31 -22.10
N THR A 278 3.35 -4.34 -22.62
CA THR A 278 3.06 -4.07 -24.04
C THR A 278 2.57 -2.65 -24.28
N GLY A 279 2.36 -1.86 -23.23
CA GLY A 279 1.87 -0.49 -23.37
C GLY A 279 2.32 0.43 -22.24
N ILE A 280 2.23 1.72 -22.50
CA ILE A 280 2.51 2.79 -21.55
C ILE A 280 1.40 3.85 -21.61
N LYS A 281 1.04 4.38 -20.45
CA LYS A 281 0.15 5.54 -20.32
C LYS A 281 0.88 6.65 -19.58
N LEU A 282 0.67 7.86 -20.04
CA LEU A 282 1.14 9.09 -19.42
C LEU A 282 -0.08 9.89 -18.99
N GLU A 283 -0.19 10.22 -17.70
CA GLU A 283 -1.15 11.18 -17.18
C GLU A 283 -0.38 12.39 -16.64
N LEU A 284 -0.64 13.55 -17.21
CA LEU A 284 -0.03 14.81 -16.87
C LEU A 284 -1.05 15.67 -16.16
N ARG A 285 -0.64 16.39 -15.12
CA ARG A 285 -1.44 17.40 -14.43
C ARG A 285 -0.83 18.79 -14.67
N PRO A 286 -1.29 19.50 -15.70
CA PRO A 286 -0.86 20.87 -15.94
C PRO A 286 -1.34 21.81 -14.83
N VAL A 287 -0.58 22.88 -14.59
CA VAL A 287 -0.94 23.91 -13.62
C VAL A 287 -2.27 24.57 -14.02
N GLY A 288 -3.25 24.55 -13.12
CA GLY A 288 -4.56 25.19 -13.32
C GLY A 288 -5.48 24.57 -14.38
N LEU A 289 -5.13 23.42 -14.94
CA LEU A 289 -5.89 22.73 -15.98
C LEU A 289 -6.29 21.30 -15.54
N GLY A 290 -7.21 20.71 -16.29
CA GLY A 290 -7.56 19.30 -16.09
C GLY A 290 -6.45 18.33 -16.55
N PRO A 291 -6.47 17.06 -16.08
CA PRO A 291 -5.45 16.09 -16.43
C PRO A 291 -5.47 15.74 -17.93
N VAL A 292 -4.30 15.76 -18.57
CA VAL A 292 -4.08 15.31 -19.94
C VAL A 292 -3.60 13.85 -19.90
N ARG A 293 -4.14 13.01 -20.79
CA ARG A 293 -3.85 11.57 -20.83
C ARG A 293 -3.47 11.13 -22.23
N GLU A 294 -2.26 10.62 -22.33
CA GLU A 294 -1.72 10.02 -23.54
C GLU A 294 -1.41 8.54 -23.29
N LYS A 295 -1.45 7.74 -24.36
CA LYS A 295 -1.17 6.31 -24.28
C LYS A 295 -0.53 5.78 -25.55
N TYR A 296 0.28 4.74 -25.39
CA TYR A 296 0.81 3.93 -26.46
C TYR A 296 0.59 2.46 -26.16
N GLN A 297 0.26 1.68 -27.20
CA GLN A 297 0.15 0.22 -27.14
C GLN A 297 0.98 -0.37 -28.27
N GLY A 298 1.99 -1.15 -27.91
CA GLY A 298 2.84 -1.88 -28.85
C GLY A 298 2.43 -3.33 -29.02
N ILE A 299 3.13 -4.02 -29.90
CA ILE A 299 2.98 -5.47 -30.14
C ILE A 299 3.99 -6.23 -29.26
N ASP A 300 5.21 -5.72 -29.18
CA ASP A 300 6.29 -6.33 -28.41
C ASP A 300 6.23 -5.87 -26.95
N SER A 301 6.59 -6.78 -26.04
CA SER A 301 6.63 -6.49 -24.62
C SER A 301 8.07 -6.20 -24.15
N SER A 302 8.22 -5.20 -23.27
CA SER A 302 9.51 -4.84 -22.68
C SER A 302 9.37 -4.36 -21.24
N ALA A 303 10.43 -4.54 -20.45
CA ALA A 303 10.61 -3.89 -19.14
C ALA A 303 11.74 -2.84 -19.19
N SER A 304 12.40 -2.67 -20.37
CA SER A 304 13.56 -1.81 -20.52
C SER A 304 13.21 -0.33 -20.51
N PHE A 305 14.00 0.43 -19.78
CA PHE A 305 13.95 1.89 -19.79
C PHE A 305 14.21 2.45 -21.21
N ASP A 306 15.19 1.90 -21.93
CA ASP A 306 15.58 2.36 -23.27
C ASP A 306 14.47 2.19 -24.31
N VAL A 307 13.55 1.27 -24.07
CA VAL A 307 12.35 1.08 -24.91
C VAL A 307 11.26 2.09 -24.54
N TRP A 308 11.00 2.29 -23.25
CA TRP A 308 9.85 3.07 -22.81
C TRP A 308 10.13 4.57 -22.70
N MET A 309 11.37 4.98 -22.45
CA MET A 309 11.68 6.41 -22.32
C MET A 309 11.46 7.20 -23.62
N PRO A 310 11.91 6.75 -24.80
CA PRO A 310 11.60 7.43 -26.06
C PRO A 310 10.11 7.55 -26.34
N VAL A 311 9.32 6.51 -25.99
CA VAL A 311 7.85 6.52 -26.14
C VAL A 311 7.23 7.55 -25.22
N ALA A 312 7.60 7.56 -23.95
CA ALA A 312 7.09 8.50 -22.96
C ALA A 312 7.44 9.95 -23.33
N LYS A 313 8.65 10.19 -23.84
CA LYS A 313 9.08 11.52 -24.30
C LYS A 313 8.24 11.98 -25.50
N LYS A 314 7.95 11.11 -26.44
CA LYS A 314 7.05 11.43 -27.55
C LYS A 314 5.66 11.80 -27.06
N LEU A 315 5.06 11.00 -26.16
CA LEU A 315 3.74 11.28 -25.56
C LEU A 315 3.72 12.62 -24.80
N LEU A 316 4.80 12.97 -24.12
CA LEU A 316 4.94 14.26 -23.44
C LEU A 316 4.94 15.42 -24.46
N VAL A 317 5.69 15.31 -25.57
CA VAL A 317 5.72 16.31 -26.63
C VAL A 317 4.34 16.43 -27.30
N ASP A 318 3.70 15.31 -27.63
CA ASP A 318 2.39 15.26 -28.27
C ASP A 318 1.29 15.93 -27.39
N SER A 319 1.46 15.88 -26.06
CA SER A 319 0.54 16.51 -25.10
C SER A 319 0.56 18.04 -25.12
N SER A 320 1.57 18.66 -25.74
CA SER A 320 1.79 20.12 -25.79
C SER A 320 1.77 20.81 -24.42
N THR A 321 2.13 20.10 -23.34
CA THR A 321 2.09 20.58 -21.95
C THR A 321 3.47 21.07 -21.52
N SER A 322 3.61 22.37 -21.20
CA SER A 322 4.88 23.01 -20.83
C SER A 322 5.08 23.17 -19.32
N GLU A 323 3.99 23.28 -18.55
CA GLU A 323 4.05 23.47 -17.10
C GLU A 323 3.21 22.40 -16.40
N LEU A 324 3.83 21.65 -15.50
CA LEU A 324 3.21 20.52 -14.78
C LEU A 324 3.27 20.74 -13.27
N GLU A 325 2.22 20.30 -12.58
CA GLU A 325 2.23 20.02 -11.14
C GLU A 325 2.79 18.62 -10.87
N SER A 326 2.34 17.63 -11.65
CA SER A 326 2.79 16.24 -11.53
C SER A 326 2.63 15.47 -12.84
N ALA A 327 3.34 14.35 -12.94
CA ALA A 327 3.17 13.36 -13.99
C ALA A 327 3.08 11.94 -13.39
N SER A 328 2.27 11.11 -14.03
CA SER A 328 2.13 9.70 -13.70
C SER A 328 2.38 8.85 -14.94
N VAL A 329 3.27 7.86 -14.81
CA VAL A 329 3.57 6.88 -15.87
C VAL A 329 3.07 5.51 -15.44
N THR A 330 2.30 4.86 -16.30
CA THR A 330 1.74 3.52 -16.06
C THR A 330 2.14 2.56 -17.17
N LEU A 331 2.86 1.51 -16.85
CA LEU A 331 3.03 0.35 -17.73
C LEU A 331 1.77 -0.51 -17.70
N THR A 332 1.31 -0.93 -18.88
CA THR A 332 0.07 -1.70 -19.09
C THR A 332 0.29 -2.94 -19.93
N GLY A 333 -0.67 -3.86 -19.93
CA GLY A 333 -0.53 -5.12 -20.65
C GLY A 333 0.64 -5.94 -20.10
N LEU A 334 0.72 -6.03 -18.78
CA LEU A 334 1.81 -6.76 -18.11
C LEU A 334 1.68 -8.26 -18.34
N VAL A 335 2.79 -8.88 -18.74
CA VAL A 335 2.94 -10.33 -18.92
C VAL A 335 4.20 -10.81 -18.19
N PRO A 336 4.21 -12.02 -17.63
CA PRO A 336 5.44 -12.62 -17.11
C PRO A 336 6.51 -12.73 -18.21
N VAL A 337 7.76 -12.39 -17.87
CA VAL A 337 8.87 -12.49 -18.85
C VAL A 337 9.03 -13.90 -19.41
N GLU A 338 8.73 -14.92 -18.60
CA GLU A 338 8.77 -16.34 -18.99
C GLU A 338 7.77 -16.68 -20.11
N MET A 339 6.70 -15.88 -20.27
CA MET A 339 5.69 -16.06 -21.32
C MET A 339 5.99 -15.25 -22.59
N VAL A 340 7.05 -14.43 -22.56
CA VAL A 340 7.46 -13.64 -23.73
C VAL A 340 8.27 -14.54 -24.65
N GLN A 341 7.72 -14.86 -25.82
CA GLN A 341 8.52 -15.53 -26.86
C GLN A 341 9.68 -14.63 -27.27
N PRO A 342 10.94 -15.12 -27.23
CA PRO A 342 12.06 -14.37 -27.77
C PRO A 342 11.77 -14.07 -29.25
N THR A 343 11.84 -12.82 -29.64
CA THR A 343 11.83 -12.45 -31.06
C THR A 343 13.01 -13.14 -31.74
N LEU A 344 12.73 -13.94 -32.74
CA LEU A 344 13.71 -14.75 -33.48
C LEU A 344 14.54 -13.93 -34.49
N PHE A 345 14.56 -12.58 -34.36
CA PHE A 345 15.35 -11.69 -35.24
C PHE A 345 15.89 -10.49 -34.45
#